data_b2a5408624eedbf64e0e38a05a2a8ca0
#
_entry.id   b2a5408624eedbf64e0e38a05a2a8ca0
#
_cell.length_a   1.000
_cell.length_b   1.000
_cell.length_c   1.000
_cell.angle_alpha   90.00
_cell.angle_beta   90.00
_cell.angle_gamma   90.00
#
_symmetry.space_group_name_H-M   'P 1'
#
loop_
_entity.id
_entity.type
_entity.pdbx_description
1 polymer ?
#
loop_
_entity_poly.entity_id
_entity_poly.type
_entity_poly.pdbx_seq_one_letter_code
_entity_poly.pdbx_strand_id
1 'polypeptide(L)'
;MNCSDVIRAIGRSPKTFVVAAMALSSAAAAQQPGADFPDGAAKGDVVTICGGCHDINRVKAGYTDEGWRTVMRMMQNFGAPIPPDHVTEITDYLIKSFPEGPRPQAALIEGPVDVAIKEWPVATPGSRPHDPLAARDGSIWYSGQLANVLGRLDPASGEIKEYHVNAQTGPHGLKEDKDGNIWFTGNFAGLIGKLDPKTGHVAEFRMPDPAAKDPHSLVFDQDGILWFTVQQGNKVGRLDPRSGEIKLLTPPTANARPYGIVVNSKNVVFFVEFGAPKVASIDPKTLQIREYPLPDPAARPRRLAIGQGDIVWYSDFARGYLGRLDPATGAVNEWPSPSGPKSQPYGMVFTKGAVWYSESAAKPNTIVRFDPSSEKFQTWAIPGGGDIVRNMDVTPGGEPVMANSLVNKVGLVEVKGGK
;
A
#
# COMPACT_ATOMS: atom_id res chain seq x y z
N MET A 1 -19.13 30.02 47.75
CA MET A 1 -18.92 30.34 49.15
C MET A 1 -17.46 30.08 49.41
N ASN A 2 -16.77 31.08 49.39
CA ASN A 2 -15.78 31.75 50.20
C ASN A 2 -14.92 30.89 51.13
N CYS A 3 -13.66 31.04 50.81
CA CYS A 3 -12.46 31.21 51.60
C CYS A 3 -12.63 31.44 53.12
N SER A 4 -11.60 30.99 53.82
CA SER A 4 -11.03 31.59 55.05
C SER A 4 -11.39 30.92 56.36
N ASP A 5 -10.31 30.88 57.14
CA ASP A 5 -10.20 30.73 58.62
C ASP A 5 -10.13 29.25 59.14
N VAL A 6 -9.00 28.87 59.72
CA VAL A 6 -8.51 29.25 61.03
C VAL A 6 -7.02 28.90 61.23
N ILE A 7 -6.27 29.91 61.71
CA ILE A 7 -4.90 29.83 62.26
C ILE A 7 -4.95 29.48 63.76
N ARG A 8 -3.93 28.69 64.21
CA ARG A 8 -3.18 28.68 65.51
C ARG A 8 -3.08 27.29 66.12
N ALA A 9 -1.91 26.73 66.29
CA ALA A 9 -1.02 26.97 67.43
C ALA A 9 0.26 26.13 67.34
N ILE A 10 1.40 26.77 67.40
CA ILE A 10 2.58 26.63 68.28
C ILE A 10 3.18 25.25 68.48
N GLY A 11 4.48 25.10 68.10
CA GLY A 11 5.35 24.24 68.91
C GLY A 11 6.60 23.69 68.19
N ARG A 12 7.73 24.45 68.31
CA ARG A 12 9.12 23.95 68.38
C ARG A 12 9.79 23.28 67.16
N SER A 13 10.80 23.96 66.65
CA SER A 13 11.92 23.54 65.80
C SER A 13 12.62 22.26 66.25
N PRO A 14 13.15 21.46 65.33
CA PRO A 14 14.59 21.51 65.10
C PRO A 14 15.00 21.52 63.63
N LYS A 15 16.20 21.99 63.44
CA LYS A 15 16.96 22.18 62.23
C LYS A 15 16.92 20.97 61.30
N THR A 16 16.40 21.13 60.09
CA THR A 16 16.60 20.16 59.01
C THR A 16 17.19 20.86 57.80
N PHE A 17 18.33 20.37 57.37
CA PHE A 17 19.05 20.80 56.19
C PHE A 17 18.14 20.69 54.93
N VAL A 18 17.89 21.80 54.29
CA VAL A 18 17.27 21.81 52.94
C VAL A 18 18.39 21.56 51.97
N VAL A 19 18.47 20.31 51.50
CA VAL A 19 19.20 19.98 50.24
C VAL A 19 18.30 20.40 49.10
N ALA A 20 18.59 21.52 48.49
CA ALA A 20 17.95 21.94 47.22
C ALA A 20 18.45 20.99 46.13
N ALA A 21 17.65 19.97 45.81
CA ALA A 21 17.81 19.20 44.60
C ALA A 21 17.43 20.09 43.41
N MET A 22 18.43 20.69 42.75
CA MET A 22 18.22 21.28 41.40
C MET A 22 17.87 20.12 40.46
N ALA A 23 16.61 19.95 40.19
CA ALA A 23 16.15 19.17 39.03
C ALA A 23 16.57 19.91 37.77
N LEU A 24 17.69 19.52 37.17
CA LEU A 24 18.03 19.84 35.80
C LEU A 24 17.02 19.13 34.92
N SER A 25 15.90 19.80 34.62
CA SER A 25 15.05 19.45 33.49
C SER A 25 15.85 19.73 32.22
N SER A 26 16.52 18.68 31.69
CA SER A 26 16.99 18.71 30.32
C SER A 26 15.76 18.76 29.42
N ALA A 27 15.33 19.95 29.06
CA ALA A 27 14.47 20.14 27.91
C ALA A 27 15.25 19.58 26.72
N ALA A 28 14.87 18.41 26.23
CA ALA A 28 15.31 17.92 24.96
C ALA A 28 14.89 19.01 23.94
N ALA A 29 15.84 19.79 23.47
CA ALA A 29 15.60 20.76 22.41
C ALA A 29 15.02 19.98 21.25
N ALA A 30 13.79 20.26 20.87
CA ALA A 30 13.15 19.69 19.70
C ALA A 30 14.08 20.02 18.51
N GLN A 31 14.68 19.00 17.93
CA GLN A 31 15.61 19.15 16.81
C GLN A 31 14.85 19.82 15.66
N GLN A 32 15.34 20.94 15.15
CA GLN A 32 14.67 21.62 14.05
C GLN A 32 14.56 20.69 12.84
N PRO A 33 13.41 20.63 12.18
CA PRO A 33 13.22 19.80 10.99
C PRO A 33 14.32 20.07 9.96
N GLY A 34 14.99 19.02 9.48
CA GLY A 34 16.07 19.15 8.49
C GLY A 34 17.40 19.70 9.01
N ALA A 35 17.60 19.84 10.32
CA ALA A 35 18.87 20.33 10.89
C ALA A 35 20.06 19.45 10.47
N ASP A 36 19.86 18.16 10.33
CA ASP A 36 20.87 17.15 9.94
C ASP A 36 20.92 16.88 8.42
N PHE A 37 20.21 17.68 7.61
CA PHE A 37 20.27 17.56 6.15
C PHE A 37 21.60 18.12 5.63
N PRO A 38 22.17 17.49 4.57
CA PRO A 38 23.35 18.03 3.91
C PRO A 38 23.16 19.50 3.50
N ASP A 39 24.24 20.28 3.57
CA ASP A 39 24.19 21.68 3.13
C ASP A 39 24.09 21.78 1.61
N GLY A 40 23.33 22.78 1.14
CA GLY A 40 23.12 23.04 -0.28
C GLY A 40 22.09 24.17 -0.47
N ALA A 41 22.09 24.79 -1.65
CA ALA A 41 21.28 25.98 -1.92
C ALA A 41 19.78 25.73 -1.71
N ALA A 42 19.26 24.59 -2.17
CA ALA A 42 17.85 24.24 -2.02
C ALA A 42 17.47 23.60 -0.67
N LYS A 43 18.39 23.47 0.31
CA LYS A 43 18.07 22.90 1.63
C LYS A 43 16.89 23.59 2.30
N GLY A 44 16.88 24.93 2.27
CA GLY A 44 15.82 25.76 2.86
C GLY A 44 14.45 25.46 2.23
N ASP A 45 14.41 25.42 0.92
CA ASP A 45 13.20 25.13 0.16
C ASP A 45 12.65 23.74 0.44
N VAL A 46 13.52 22.72 0.45
CA VAL A 46 13.15 21.35 0.79
C VAL A 46 12.54 21.29 2.19
N VAL A 47 13.17 21.91 3.19
CA VAL A 47 12.64 21.91 4.57
C VAL A 47 11.31 22.64 4.65
N THR A 48 11.19 23.79 4.01
CA THR A 48 10.00 24.66 4.13
C THR A 48 8.83 24.16 3.28
N ILE A 49 9.08 23.87 1.98
CA ILE A 49 8.01 23.52 1.04
C ILE A 49 7.56 22.07 1.28
N CYS A 50 8.51 21.11 1.31
CA CYS A 50 8.16 19.71 1.47
C CYS A 50 7.72 19.40 2.91
N GLY A 51 8.30 20.06 3.92
CA GLY A 51 7.93 19.91 5.33
C GLY A 51 6.57 20.48 5.70
N GLY A 52 5.99 21.32 4.84
CA GLY A 52 4.69 21.95 5.09
C GLY A 52 3.49 21.00 5.11
N CYS A 53 3.60 19.83 4.46
CA CYS A 53 2.49 18.87 4.32
C CYS A 53 2.72 17.55 5.06
N HIS A 54 3.95 17.14 5.29
CA HIS A 54 4.28 15.86 5.94
C HIS A 54 5.67 15.91 6.60
N ASP A 55 6.00 14.86 7.35
CA ASP A 55 7.34 14.73 7.96
C ASP A 55 8.42 14.72 6.88
N ILE A 56 9.28 15.73 6.91
CA ILE A 56 10.37 15.94 5.96
C ILE A 56 11.43 14.85 6.03
N ASN A 57 11.56 14.14 7.14
CA ASN A 57 12.50 13.02 7.27
C ASN A 57 12.25 11.88 6.26
N ARG A 58 11.09 11.88 5.59
CA ARG A 58 10.81 10.93 4.50
C ARG A 58 11.83 11.01 3.37
N VAL A 59 12.46 12.15 3.13
CA VAL A 59 13.49 12.30 2.09
C VAL A 59 14.71 11.41 2.35
N LYS A 60 15.00 11.08 3.62
CA LYS A 60 16.09 10.19 4.02
C LYS A 60 15.95 8.74 3.53
N ALA A 61 14.75 8.36 3.06
CA ALA A 61 14.57 7.06 2.41
C ALA A 61 15.43 6.90 1.16
N GLY A 62 15.74 8.02 0.49
CA GLY A 62 16.57 8.07 -0.71
C GLY A 62 15.91 7.39 -1.91
N TYR A 63 16.21 7.90 -3.08
CA TYR A 63 15.74 7.32 -4.36
C TYR A 63 16.84 7.42 -5.41
N THR A 64 16.70 6.67 -6.51
CA THR A 64 17.49 6.88 -7.72
C THR A 64 17.24 8.27 -8.30
N ASP A 65 18.09 8.74 -9.20
CA ASP A 65 17.89 10.01 -9.89
C ASP A 65 16.51 10.12 -10.53
N GLU A 66 16.10 9.08 -11.27
CA GLU A 66 14.77 9.05 -11.88
C GLU A 66 13.65 8.89 -10.84
N GLY A 67 13.92 8.16 -9.77
CA GLY A 67 13.00 8.08 -8.62
C GLY A 67 12.73 9.46 -8.02
N TRP A 68 13.75 10.29 -7.82
CA TRP A 68 13.58 11.66 -7.34
C TRP A 68 12.83 12.55 -8.33
N ARG A 69 13.14 12.46 -9.64
CA ARG A 69 12.38 13.19 -10.68
C ARG A 69 10.90 12.79 -10.65
N THR A 70 10.62 11.51 -10.49
CA THR A 70 9.25 11.01 -10.35
C THR A 70 8.58 11.52 -9.09
N VAL A 71 9.26 11.49 -7.92
CA VAL A 71 8.74 12.06 -6.67
C VAL A 71 8.39 13.54 -6.82
N MET A 72 9.26 14.33 -7.47
CA MET A 72 8.98 15.75 -7.71
C MET A 72 7.71 15.95 -8.56
N ARG A 73 7.58 15.20 -9.67
CA ARG A 73 6.34 15.22 -10.51
C ARG A 73 5.10 14.82 -9.69
N MET A 74 5.24 13.79 -8.85
CA MET A 74 4.16 13.34 -7.96
C MET A 74 3.72 14.45 -7.01
N MET A 75 4.67 15.14 -6.37
CA MET A 75 4.35 16.23 -5.43
C MET A 75 3.69 17.40 -6.15
N GLN A 76 4.13 17.75 -7.36
CA GLN A 76 3.50 18.78 -8.18
C GLN A 76 2.05 18.39 -8.55
N ASN A 77 1.82 17.16 -9.00
CA ASN A 77 0.46 16.65 -9.30
C ASN A 77 -0.45 16.67 -8.07
N PHE A 78 0.12 16.47 -6.88
CA PHE A 78 -0.60 16.55 -5.61
C PHE A 78 -0.84 17.98 -5.13
N GLY A 79 -0.32 18.98 -5.83
CA GLY A 79 -0.50 20.40 -5.53
C GLY A 79 0.52 20.97 -4.55
N ALA A 80 1.69 20.39 -4.42
CA ALA A 80 2.78 20.99 -3.66
C ALA A 80 3.16 22.36 -4.27
N PRO A 81 3.27 23.43 -3.46
CA PRO A 81 3.51 24.78 -3.97
C PRO A 81 4.98 25.01 -4.31
N ILE A 82 5.51 24.23 -5.26
CA ILE A 82 6.90 24.31 -5.71
C ILE A 82 6.98 25.35 -6.83
N PRO A 83 7.74 26.45 -6.68
CA PRO A 83 7.93 27.43 -7.75
C PRO A 83 8.57 26.75 -8.98
N PRO A 84 8.09 27.02 -10.20
CA PRO A 84 8.60 26.36 -11.42
C PRO A 84 10.11 26.51 -11.63
N ASP A 85 10.69 27.67 -11.26
CA ASP A 85 12.12 27.97 -11.34
C ASP A 85 12.97 27.26 -10.28
N HIS A 86 12.37 26.79 -9.19
CA HIS A 86 13.06 26.03 -8.14
C HIS A 86 13.04 24.50 -8.35
N VAL A 87 12.20 23.98 -9.26
CA VAL A 87 12.02 22.52 -9.45
C VAL A 87 13.34 21.81 -9.73
N THR A 88 14.16 22.35 -10.63
CA THR A 88 15.43 21.73 -11.01
C THR A 88 16.41 21.74 -9.84
N GLU A 89 16.59 22.88 -9.17
CA GLU A 89 17.52 23.03 -8.06
C GLU A 89 17.14 22.13 -6.86
N ILE A 90 15.84 22.06 -6.52
CA ILE A 90 15.34 21.15 -5.48
C ILE A 90 15.60 19.69 -5.87
N THR A 91 15.31 19.32 -7.12
CA THR A 91 15.52 17.95 -7.62
C THR A 91 16.97 17.55 -7.55
N ASP A 92 17.88 18.40 -8.02
CA ASP A 92 19.32 18.14 -8.03
C ASP A 92 19.89 18.05 -6.59
N TYR A 93 19.40 18.89 -5.69
CA TYR A 93 19.72 18.79 -4.27
C TYR A 93 19.29 17.46 -3.68
N LEU A 94 18.05 16.99 -3.95
CA LEU A 94 17.53 15.72 -3.44
C LEU A 94 18.34 14.54 -4.00
N ILE A 95 18.66 14.52 -5.29
CA ILE A 95 19.48 13.50 -5.93
C ILE A 95 20.86 13.42 -5.27
N LYS A 96 21.52 14.55 -5.07
CA LYS A 96 22.86 14.62 -4.49
C LYS A 96 22.87 14.28 -3.00
N SER A 97 21.90 14.78 -2.24
CA SER A 97 21.89 14.74 -0.77
C SER A 97 21.25 13.49 -0.20
N PHE A 98 20.34 12.85 -0.94
CA PHE A 98 19.61 11.68 -0.53
C PHE A 98 19.57 10.63 -1.65
N PRO A 99 20.73 10.09 -2.05
CA PRO A 99 20.79 9.02 -3.03
C PRO A 99 20.12 7.75 -2.50
N GLU A 100 19.77 6.84 -3.38
CA GLU A 100 19.23 5.54 -3.01
C GLU A 100 20.15 4.81 -2.03
N GLY A 101 19.59 4.40 -0.89
CA GLY A 101 20.31 3.61 0.10
C GLY A 101 20.56 2.17 -0.37
N PRO A 102 21.45 1.42 0.33
CA PRO A 102 21.70 0.02 0.01
C PRO A 102 20.39 -0.81 0.05
N ARG A 103 20.09 -1.48 -1.04
CA ARG A 103 18.96 -2.43 -1.16
C ARG A 103 19.47 -3.86 -1.30
N PRO A 104 18.68 -4.87 -0.91
CA PRO A 104 19.07 -6.26 -1.13
C PRO A 104 19.27 -6.53 -2.63
N GLN A 105 20.32 -7.28 -2.95
CA GLN A 105 20.55 -7.76 -4.30
C GLN A 105 19.43 -8.73 -4.68
N ALA A 106 18.89 -8.60 -5.88
CA ALA A 106 17.91 -9.53 -6.40
C ALA A 106 18.51 -10.93 -6.52
N ALA A 107 17.86 -11.93 -5.94
CA ALA A 107 18.18 -13.33 -6.16
C ALA A 107 17.44 -13.79 -7.42
N LEU A 108 18.18 -14.13 -8.48
CA LEU A 108 17.60 -14.65 -9.72
C LEU A 108 17.71 -16.18 -9.71
N ILE A 109 16.56 -16.85 -9.70
CA ILE A 109 16.44 -18.31 -9.61
C ILE A 109 15.78 -18.82 -10.89
N GLU A 110 16.51 -19.60 -11.66
CA GLU A 110 16.00 -20.26 -12.86
C GLU A 110 15.07 -21.42 -12.51
N GLY A 111 14.25 -21.87 -13.49
CA GLY A 111 13.38 -23.02 -13.30
C GLY A 111 12.59 -23.36 -14.58
N PRO A 112 11.58 -24.25 -14.49
CA PRO A 112 10.91 -24.82 -15.67
C PRO A 112 9.94 -23.86 -16.38
N VAL A 113 9.65 -22.69 -15.82
CA VAL A 113 8.71 -21.73 -16.39
C VAL A 113 9.47 -20.57 -17.01
N ASP A 114 9.22 -20.29 -18.29
CA ASP A 114 9.71 -19.09 -18.96
C ASP A 114 8.67 -17.97 -18.91
N VAL A 115 9.11 -16.73 -18.72
CA VAL A 115 8.25 -15.56 -18.78
C VAL A 115 8.83 -14.46 -19.67
N ALA A 116 7.95 -13.67 -20.26
CA ALA A 116 8.31 -12.38 -20.82
C ALA A 116 7.58 -11.29 -20.04
N ILE A 117 8.31 -10.31 -19.54
CA ILE A 117 7.73 -9.17 -18.83
C ILE A 117 7.66 -8.00 -19.80
N LYS A 118 6.44 -7.58 -20.10
CA LYS A 118 6.17 -6.37 -20.89
C LYS A 118 5.82 -5.22 -19.98
N GLU A 119 6.27 -4.02 -20.32
CA GLU A 119 5.99 -2.81 -19.55
C GLU A 119 5.59 -1.67 -20.48
N TRP A 120 4.58 -0.91 -20.07
CA TRP A 120 4.12 0.30 -20.77
C TRP A 120 4.21 1.49 -19.83
N PRO A 121 4.83 2.62 -20.26
CA PRO A 121 4.77 3.86 -19.50
C PRO A 121 3.31 4.35 -19.47
N VAL A 122 2.84 4.81 -18.31
CA VAL A 122 1.51 5.41 -18.21
C VAL A 122 1.52 6.82 -18.80
N ALA A 123 0.35 7.30 -19.26
CA ALA A 123 0.27 8.53 -20.04
C ALA A 123 0.66 9.78 -19.25
N THR A 124 0.18 9.91 -17.99
CA THR A 124 0.52 11.05 -17.12
C THR A 124 1.78 10.78 -16.30
N PRO A 125 2.89 11.50 -16.52
CA PRO A 125 4.09 11.38 -15.72
C PRO A 125 3.82 11.70 -14.24
N GLY A 126 4.39 10.89 -13.33
CA GLY A 126 4.19 11.08 -11.89
C GLY A 126 2.79 10.72 -11.39
N SER A 127 1.99 10.02 -12.19
CA SER A 127 0.66 9.58 -11.75
C SER A 127 0.70 8.54 -10.63
N ARG A 128 1.85 7.89 -10.43
CA ARG A 128 2.05 6.86 -9.43
C ARG A 128 1.01 5.73 -9.58
N PRO A 129 1.09 4.92 -10.65
CA PRO A 129 0.20 3.79 -10.81
C PRO A 129 0.28 2.89 -9.58
N HIS A 130 -0.86 2.67 -8.92
CA HIS A 130 -0.91 2.01 -7.62
C HIS A 130 -1.44 0.59 -7.72
N ASP A 131 -2.71 0.42 -8.06
CA ASP A 131 -3.31 -0.90 -8.26
C ASP A 131 -3.59 -1.13 -9.75
N PRO A 132 -3.19 -2.27 -10.31
CA PRO A 132 -3.63 -2.72 -11.62
C PRO A 132 -4.97 -3.44 -11.48
N LEU A 133 -5.69 -3.54 -12.60
CA LEU A 133 -6.87 -4.38 -12.75
C LEU A 133 -6.85 -4.98 -14.17
N ALA A 134 -6.90 -6.30 -14.27
CA ALA A 134 -7.08 -6.99 -15.54
C ALA A 134 -8.57 -7.15 -15.81
N ALA A 135 -9.10 -6.36 -16.73
CA ALA A 135 -10.53 -6.37 -17.06
C ALA A 135 -10.90 -7.58 -17.96
N ARG A 136 -12.19 -7.95 -17.93
CA ARG A 136 -12.69 -9.09 -18.71
C ARG A 136 -12.61 -8.90 -20.22
N ASP A 137 -12.56 -7.65 -20.68
CA ASP A 137 -12.39 -7.31 -22.10
C ASP A 137 -10.93 -7.41 -22.58
N GLY A 138 -10.00 -7.83 -21.70
CA GLY A 138 -8.58 -7.95 -21.99
C GLY A 138 -7.78 -6.67 -21.77
N SER A 139 -8.42 -5.54 -21.47
CA SER A 139 -7.71 -4.31 -21.14
C SER A 139 -7.11 -4.38 -19.73
N ILE A 140 -6.05 -3.62 -19.52
CA ILE A 140 -5.40 -3.47 -18.20
C ILE A 140 -5.67 -2.05 -17.71
N TRP A 141 -6.32 -1.94 -16.56
CA TRP A 141 -6.57 -0.66 -15.90
C TRP A 141 -5.52 -0.39 -14.84
N TYR A 142 -5.33 0.88 -14.52
CA TYR A 142 -4.49 1.30 -13.39
C TYR A 142 -5.08 2.53 -12.69
N SER A 143 -4.85 2.63 -11.40
CA SER A 143 -5.14 3.83 -10.64
C SER A 143 -3.92 4.75 -10.62
N GLY A 144 -4.02 5.92 -11.24
CA GLY A 144 -3.01 6.98 -11.18
C GLY A 144 -3.26 7.89 -9.98
N GLN A 145 -2.82 7.41 -8.79
CA GLN A 145 -3.22 7.98 -7.49
C GLN A 145 -2.97 9.47 -7.35
N LEU A 146 -1.79 9.95 -7.76
CA LEU A 146 -1.40 11.35 -7.58
C LEU A 146 -1.76 12.25 -8.76
N ALA A 147 -2.24 11.68 -9.87
CA ALA A 147 -2.77 12.43 -11.00
C ALA A 147 -4.32 12.47 -11.02
N ASN A 148 -4.97 11.76 -10.08
CA ASN A 148 -6.43 11.62 -10.05
C ASN A 148 -7.00 11.08 -11.36
N VAL A 149 -6.39 9.99 -11.88
CA VAL A 149 -6.82 9.34 -13.11
C VAL A 149 -7.04 7.84 -12.91
N LEU A 150 -7.94 7.29 -13.73
CA LEU A 150 -8.05 5.86 -14.00
C LEU A 150 -7.61 5.63 -15.43
N GLY A 151 -6.52 4.91 -15.64
CA GLY A 151 -6.00 4.64 -16.98
C GLY A 151 -6.44 3.26 -17.47
N ARG A 152 -6.79 3.17 -18.75
CA ARG A 152 -7.12 1.94 -19.48
C ARG A 152 -6.09 1.73 -20.58
N LEU A 153 -5.29 0.69 -20.45
CA LEU A 153 -4.32 0.24 -21.44
C LEU A 153 -4.93 -0.89 -22.28
N ASP A 154 -4.83 -0.79 -23.60
CA ASP A 154 -4.95 -1.92 -24.49
C ASP A 154 -3.56 -2.57 -24.68
N PRO A 155 -3.33 -3.78 -24.14
CA PRO A 155 -2.01 -4.41 -24.21
C PRO A 155 -1.60 -4.87 -25.62
N ALA A 156 -2.54 -4.94 -26.58
CA ALA A 156 -2.25 -5.34 -27.95
C ALA A 156 -1.70 -4.16 -28.77
N SER A 157 -2.30 -2.97 -28.63
CA SER A 157 -1.87 -1.76 -29.33
C SER A 157 -0.89 -0.90 -28.53
N GLY A 158 -0.90 -1.03 -27.20
CA GLY A 158 -0.19 -0.15 -26.28
C GLY A 158 -0.88 1.21 -26.07
N GLU A 159 -2.08 1.40 -26.62
CA GLU A 159 -2.85 2.64 -26.46
C GLU A 159 -3.35 2.78 -25.02
N ILE A 160 -3.23 3.99 -24.46
CA ILE A 160 -3.71 4.32 -23.13
C ILE A 160 -4.72 5.45 -23.20
N LYS A 161 -5.89 5.22 -22.61
CA LYS A 161 -6.91 6.23 -22.36
C LYS A 161 -7.00 6.50 -20.86
N GLU A 162 -6.94 7.77 -20.43
CA GLU A 162 -7.13 8.17 -19.04
C GLU A 162 -8.50 8.83 -18.81
N TYR A 163 -9.12 8.51 -17.68
CA TYR A 163 -10.38 9.08 -17.19
C TYR A 163 -10.06 9.87 -15.93
N HIS A 164 -10.31 11.17 -15.96
CA HIS A 164 -10.09 12.03 -14.80
C HIS A 164 -11.21 11.84 -13.79
N VAL A 165 -10.82 11.70 -12.52
CA VAL A 165 -11.74 11.77 -11.38
C VAL A 165 -11.57 13.12 -10.68
N ASN A 166 -12.48 13.43 -9.74
CA ASN A 166 -12.41 14.71 -9.02
C ASN A 166 -11.05 14.90 -8.35
N ALA A 167 -10.60 16.17 -8.29
CA ALA A 167 -9.35 16.55 -7.67
C ALA A 167 -9.27 16.05 -6.22
N GLN A 168 -8.08 15.62 -5.80
CA GLN A 168 -7.81 15.07 -4.47
C GLN A 168 -8.57 13.76 -4.15
N THR A 169 -9.14 13.09 -5.13
CA THR A 169 -9.75 11.77 -4.92
C THR A 169 -8.71 10.71 -4.53
N GLY A 170 -7.55 10.73 -5.18
CA GLY A 170 -6.49 9.76 -4.96
C GLY A 170 -6.93 8.32 -5.22
N PRO A 171 -7.34 7.95 -6.46
CA PRO A 171 -7.81 6.60 -6.76
C PRO A 171 -6.74 5.58 -6.43
N HIS A 172 -7.14 4.48 -5.75
CA HIS A 172 -6.19 3.52 -5.22
C HIS A 172 -6.52 2.09 -5.63
N GLY A 173 -7.39 1.37 -4.90
CA GLY A 173 -7.80 0.03 -5.28
C GLY A 173 -8.77 0.04 -6.46
N LEU A 174 -8.74 -1.00 -7.30
CA LEU A 174 -9.61 -1.14 -8.47
C LEU A 174 -10.30 -2.50 -8.51
N LYS A 175 -11.58 -2.55 -8.90
CA LYS A 175 -12.30 -3.78 -9.30
C LYS A 175 -13.34 -3.47 -10.37
N GLU A 176 -13.52 -4.42 -11.29
CA GLU A 176 -14.57 -4.40 -12.31
C GLU A 176 -15.82 -5.09 -11.80
N ASP A 177 -17.00 -4.47 -11.97
CA ASP A 177 -18.28 -5.14 -11.69
C ASP A 177 -18.77 -5.98 -12.89
N LYS A 178 -19.87 -6.73 -12.70
CA LYS A 178 -20.46 -7.59 -13.75
C LYS A 178 -20.90 -6.82 -15.01
N ASP A 179 -21.14 -5.53 -14.90
CA ASP A 179 -21.64 -4.67 -15.98
C ASP A 179 -20.50 -3.92 -16.70
N GLY A 180 -19.23 -4.14 -16.27
CA GLY A 180 -18.03 -3.54 -16.85
C GLY A 180 -17.71 -2.16 -16.29
N ASN A 181 -18.34 -1.73 -15.20
CA ASN A 181 -17.95 -0.49 -14.53
C ASN A 181 -16.73 -0.73 -13.66
N ILE A 182 -15.91 0.30 -13.52
CA ILE A 182 -14.68 0.27 -12.71
C ILE A 182 -14.95 0.93 -11.36
N TRP A 183 -14.92 0.12 -10.31
CA TRP A 183 -15.02 0.58 -8.94
C TRP A 183 -13.64 0.85 -8.38
N PHE A 184 -13.52 1.92 -7.61
CA PHE A 184 -12.24 2.33 -7.02
C PHE A 184 -12.41 2.92 -5.63
N THR A 185 -11.36 2.82 -4.83
CA THR A 185 -11.27 3.55 -3.57
C THR A 185 -10.69 4.93 -3.82
N GLY A 186 -11.39 5.98 -3.40
CA GLY A 186 -10.89 7.37 -3.37
C GLY A 186 -10.15 7.61 -2.05
N ASN A 187 -8.89 7.21 -2.03
CA ASN A 187 -8.09 7.08 -0.81
C ASN A 187 -7.94 8.40 -0.04
N PHE A 188 -7.74 9.52 -0.74
CA PHE A 188 -7.59 10.83 -0.10
C PHE A 188 -8.94 11.49 0.21
N ALA A 189 -9.97 11.23 -0.61
CA ALA A 189 -11.29 11.83 -0.45
C ALA A 189 -12.21 11.09 0.52
N GLY A 190 -11.83 9.89 0.98
CA GLY A 190 -12.68 9.09 1.87
C GLY A 190 -13.98 8.66 1.21
N LEU A 191 -13.90 8.06 0.01
CA LEU A 191 -15.07 7.61 -0.75
C LEU A 191 -14.79 6.33 -1.52
N ILE A 192 -15.85 5.67 -1.99
CA ILE A 192 -15.80 4.67 -3.05
C ILE A 192 -16.37 5.31 -4.31
N GLY A 193 -15.66 5.15 -5.44
CA GLY A 193 -16.10 5.65 -6.73
C GLY A 193 -16.49 4.51 -7.68
N LYS A 194 -17.40 4.81 -8.60
CA LYS A 194 -17.81 3.91 -9.70
C LYS A 194 -17.73 4.69 -11.01
N LEU A 195 -16.82 4.31 -11.89
CA LEU A 195 -16.70 4.86 -13.24
C LEU A 195 -17.48 3.96 -14.23
N ASP A 196 -18.35 4.56 -15.04
CA ASP A 196 -18.83 3.95 -16.27
C ASP A 196 -17.87 4.28 -17.42
N PRO A 197 -17.12 3.31 -17.96
CA PRO A 197 -16.13 3.57 -19.01
C PRO A 197 -16.72 4.03 -20.36
N LYS A 198 -18.04 3.77 -20.58
CA LYS A 198 -18.73 4.13 -21.82
C LYS A 198 -19.06 5.62 -21.86
N THR A 199 -19.49 6.15 -20.73
CA THR A 199 -19.94 7.55 -20.61
C THR A 199 -18.88 8.46 -19.97
N GLY A 200 -17.93 7.88 -19.21
CA GLY A 200 -16.99 8.61 -18.37
C GLY A 200 -17.60 9.14 -17.08
N HIS A 201 -18.86 8.81 -16.78
CA HIS A 201 -19.55 9.25 -15.56
C HIS A 201 -18.99 8.55 -14.33
N VAL A 202 -18.76 9.31 -13.26
CA VAL A 202 -18.31 8.81 -11.95
C VAL A 202 -19.40 9.05 -10.91
N ALA A 203 -19.90 7.97 -10.31
CA ALA A 203 -20.73 8.03 -9.11
C ALA A 203 -19.87 7.88 -7.85
N GLU A 204 -20.17 8.63 -6.78
CA GLU A 204 -19.40 8.64 -5.54
C GLU A 204 -20.27 8.20 -4.34
N PHE A 205 -19.72 7.34 -3.51
CA PHE A 205 -20.29 6.86 -2.25
C PHE A 205 -19.38 7.28 -1.10
N ARG A 206 -19.76 8.31 -0.37
CA ARG A 206 -18.93 8.86 0.72
C ARG A 206 -19.03 7.99 1.97
N MET A 207 -17.92 7.91 2.72
CA MET A 207 -17.90 7.22 4.00
C MET A 207 -18.92 7.85 4.97
N PRO A 208 -19.72 7.02 5.67
CA PRO A 208 -20.72 7.52 6.65
C PRO A 208 -20.06 8.12 7.91
N ASP A 209 -18.83 7.73 8.19
CA ASP A 209 -18.02 8.22 9.30
C ASP A 209 -16.84 9.03 8.76
N PRO A 210 -16.73 10.35 9.06
CA PRO A 210 -15.60 11.18 8.63
C PRO A 210 -14.23 10.71 9.15
N ALA A 211 -14.19 9.89 10.22
CA ALA A 211 -12.96 9.29 10.72
C ALA A 211 -12.52 8.08 9.87
N ALA A 212 -13.41 7.51 9.07
CA ALA A 212 -13.11 6.43 8.14
C ALA A 212 -12.42 6.98 6.88
N LYS A 213 -11.28 7.62 7.06
CA LYS A 213 -10.43 8.13 5.98
C LYS A 213 -9.66 6.98 5.34
N ASP A 214 -9.16 7.21 4.10
CA ASP A 214 -8.27 6.32 3.37
C ASP A 214 -8.84 4.90 3.07
N PRO A 215 -10.02 4.76 2.43
CA PRO A 215 -10.40 3.48 1.84
C PRO A 215 -9.28 3.02 0.90
N HIS A 216 -8.92 1.72 1.02
CA HIS A 216 -7.65 1.27 0.46
C HIS A 216 -7.83 0.17 -0.60
N SER A 217 -7.94 -1.08 -0.21
CA SER A 217 -8.15 -2.21 -1.12
C SER A 217 -9.62 -2.60 -1.15
N LEU A 218 -10.08 -3.16 -2.27
CA LEU A 218 -11.49 -3.55 -2.42
C LEU A 218 -11.64 -4.87 -3.19
N VAL A 219 -12.75 -5.56 -2.94
CA VAL A 219 -13.09 -6.83 -3.59
C VAL A 219 -14.61 -7.01 -3.60
N PHE A 220 -15.14 -7.57 -4.67
CA PHE A 220 -16.53 -8.04 -4.68
C PHE A 220 -16.64 -9.43 -4.09
N ASP A 221 -17.68 -9.66 -3.30
CA ASP A 221 -18.08 -11.00 -2.94
C ASP A 221 -19.02 -11.62 -4.00
N GLN A 222 -19.42 -12.90 -3.80
CA GLN A 222 -20.22 -13.63 -4.78
C GLN A 222 -21.67 -13.11 -4.87
N ASP A 223 -22.15 -12.38 -3.85
CA ASP A 223 -23.45 -11.73 -3.82
C ASP A 223 -23.45 -10.34 -4.46
N GLY A 224 -22.29 -9.90 -4.95
CA GLY A 224 -22.06 -8.60 -5.56
C GLY A 224 -21.97 -7.45 -4.57
N ILE A 225 -21.70 -7.74 -3.31
CA ILE A 225 -21.37 -6.75 -2.29
C ILE A 225 -19.90 -6.35 -2.42
N LEU A 226 -19.62 -5.07 -2.33
CA LEU A 226 -18.25 -4.55 -2.36
C LEU A 226 -17.70 -4.42 -0.93
N TRP A 227 -16.65 -5.17 -0.65
CA TRP A 227 -15.90 -5.09 0.60
C TRP A 227 -14.63 -4.26 0.38
N PHE A 228 -14.24 -3.47 1.38
CA PHE A 228 -13.04 -2.64 1.28
C PHE A 228 -12.41 -2.41 2.65
N THR A 229 -11.11 -2.20 2.67
CA THR A 229 -10.37 -1.86 3.88
C THR A 229 -10.24 -0.35 4.03
N VAL A 230 -10.21 0.13 5.28
CA VAL A 230 -9.97 1.52 5.67
C VAL A 230 -8.81 1.52 6.64
N GLN A 231 -7.60 1.76 6.13
CA GLN A 231 -6.36 1.46 6.83
C GLN A 231 -6.15 2.29 8.11
N GLN A 232 -6.13 3.62 7.98
CA GLN A 232 -5.91 4.51 9.13
C GLN A 232 -7.15 4.64 10.01
N GLY A 233 -8.33 4.52 9.41
CA GLY A 233 -9.60 4.49 10.14
C GLY A 233 -9.83 3.21 10.92
N ASN A 234 -8.98 2.19 10.79
CA ASN A 234 -9.09 0.89 11.45
C ASN A 234 -10.47 0.24 11.26
N LYS A 235 -10.94 0.20 10.02
CA LYS A 235 -12.25 -0.36 9.65
C LYS A 235 -12.13 -1.28 8.44
N VAL A 236 -13.13 -2.15 8.30
CA VAL A 236 -13.47 -2.82 7.05
C VAL A 236 -14.88 -2.38 6.66
N GLY A 237 -15.05 -1.92 5.43
CA GLY A 237 -16.32 -1.45 4.90
C GLY A 237 -17.01 -2.50 4.05
N ARG A 238 -18.34 -2.45 4.04
CA ARG A 238 -19.24 -3.24 3.20
C ARG A 238 -20.21 -2.28 2.52
N LEU A 239 -20.15 -2.19 1.19
CA LEU A 239 -21.06 -1.37 0.38
C LEU A 239 -21.99 -2.30 -0.43
N ASP A 240 -23.30 -2.10 -0.33
CA ASP A 240 -24.25 -2.70 -1.27
C ASP A 240 -24.41 -1.75 -2.48
N PRO A 241 -23.94 -2.15 -3.68
CA PRO A 241 -24.01 -1.29 -4.87
C PRO A 241 -25.43 -0.94 -5.32
N ARG A 242 -26.44 -1.72 -4.90
CA ARG A 242 -27.86 -1.52 -5.28
C ARG A 242 -28.51 -0.41 -4.47
N SER A 243 -28.18 -0.30 -3.19
CA SER A 243 -28.76 0.71 -2.28
C SER A 243 -27.82 1.88 -2.04
N GLY A 244 -26.50 1.70 -2.25
CA GLY A 244 -25.47 2.64 -1.84
C GLY A 244 -25.16 2.63 -0.34
N GLU A 245 -25.77 1.71 0.43
CA GLU A 245 -25.56 1.62 1.88
C GLU A 245 -24.15 1.13 2.20
N ILE A 246 -23.44 1.88 3.06
CA ILE A 246 -22.13 1.50 3.59
C ILE A 246 -22.24 1.17 5.06
N LYS A 247 -21.77 -0.03 5.44
CA LYS A 247 -21.55 -0.45 6.83
C LYS A 247 -20.06 -0.56 7.13
N LEU A 248 -19.64 -0.07 8.29
CA LEU A 248 -18.26 -0.12 8.75
C LEU A 248 -18.14 -1.07 9.94
N LEU A 249 -17.20 -2.02 9.84
CA LEU A 249 -16.85 -2.98 10.88
C LEU A 249 -15.51 -2.62 11.48
N THR A 250 -15.37 -2.74 12.80
CA THR A 250 -14.09 -2.48 13.50
C THR A 250 -13.45 -3.83 13.86
N PRO A 251 -12.21 -4.11 13.42
CA PRO A 251 -11.46 -5.25 13.90
C PRO A 251 -11.28 -5.25 15.41
N PRO A 252 -11.27 -6.42 16.08
CA PRO A 252 -11.03 -6.51 17.52
C PRO A 252 -9.66 -5.92 17.94
N THR A 253 -8.65 -6.08 17.09
CA THR A 253 -7.32 -5.52 17.32
C THR A 253 -7.31 -4.00 17.13
N ALA A 254 -6.89 -3.28 18.17
CA ALA A 254 -6.65 -1.85 18.08
C ALA A 254 -5.49 -1.54 17.11
N ASN A 255 -5.67 -0.54 16.25
CA ASN A 255 -4.68 -0.17 15.22
C ASN A 255 -4.28 -1.34 14.29
N ALA A 256 -5.21 -2.26 14.02
CA ALA A 256 -5.02 -3.37 13.10
C ALA A 256 -4.56 -2.94 11.70
N ARG A 257 -4.96 -1.74 11.27
CA ARG A 257 -4.63 -1.16 9.96
C ARG A 257 -4.96 -2.11 8.80
N PRO A 258 -6.24 -2.49 8.60
CA PRO A 258 -6.67 -3.40 7.55
C PRO A 258 -6.12 -2.97 6.18
N TYR A 259 -5.54 -3.91 5.41
CA TYR A 259 -4.82 -3.57 4.18
C TYR A 259 -5.30 -4.38 2.98
N GLY A 260 -4.64 -5.49 2.62
CA GLY A 260 -5.08 -6.40 1.56
C GLY A 260 -6.40 -7.09 1.95
N ILE A 261 -7.27 -7.33 0.97
CA ILE A 261 -8.58 -7.98 1.16
C ILE A 261 -8.88 -8.89 -0.04
N VAL A 262 -9.42 -10.08 0.23
CA VAL A 262 -9.80 -11.09 -0.77
C VAL A 262 -11.05 -11.85 -0.30
N VAL A 263 -11.69 -12.59 -1.21
CA VAL A 263 -12.83 -13.47 -0.90
C VAL A 263 -12.51 -14.88 -1.37
N ASN A 264 -12.80 -15.88 -0.56
CA ASN A 264 -12.60 -17.28 -0.91
C ASN A 264 -13.80 -17.92 -1.63
N SER A 265 -13.71 -19.21 -2.00
CA SER A 265 -14.77 -19.93 -2.71
C SER A 265 -16.06 -20.11 -1.90
N LYS A 266 -15.98 -19.97 -0.56
CA LYS A 266 -17.11 -20.07 0.37
C LYS A 266 -17.72 -18.71 0.71
N ASN A 267 -17.38 -17.69 -0.06
CA ASN A 267 -17.82 -16.30 0.15
C ASN A 267 -17.38 -15.68 1.47
N VAL A 268 -16.32 -16.22 2.09
CA VAL A 268 -15.72 -15.65 3.30
C VAL A 268 -14.69 -14.60 2.89
N VAL A 269 -14.79 -13.42 3.49
CA VAL A 269 -13.88 -12.30 3.26
C VAL A 269 -12.65 -12.44 4.16
N PHE A 270 -11.45 -12.32 3.60
CA PHE A 270 -10.20 -12.31 4.34
C PHE A 270 -9.49 -10.97 4.14
N PHE A 271 -8.88 -10.47 5.20
CA PHE A 271 -8.03 -9.28 5.15
C PHE A 271 -6.81 -9.43 6.05
N VAL A 272 -5.74 -8.69 5.75
CA VAL A 272 -4.57 -8.61 6.63
C VAL A 272 -4.66 -7.44 7.57
N GLU A 273 -4.08 -7.60 8.74
CA GLU A 273 -3.87 -6.56 9.73
C GLU A 273 -2.41 -6.06 9.65
N PHE A 274 -2.14 -5.10 8.76
CA PHE A 274 -0.78 -4.60 8.55
C PHE A 274 -0.17 -3.95 9.80
N GLY A 275 -1.00 -3.50 10.75
CA GLY A 275 -0.58 -2.97 12.05
C GLY A 275 -0.28 -4.05 13.10
N ALA A 276 -0.63 -5.31 12.82
CA ALA A 276 -0.51 -6.44 13.74
C ALA A 276 -0.08 -7.71 13.00
N PRO A 277 0.51 -8.71 13.69
CA PRO A 277 0.89 -9.97 13.08
C PRO A 277 -0.35 -10.90 12.93
N LYS A 278 -1.33 -10.48 12.12
CA LYS A 278 -2.59 -11.23 11.98
C LYS A 278 -3.14 -11.19 10.56
N VAL A 279 -3.80 -12.27 10.20
CA VAL A 279 -4.80 -12.33 9.14
C VAL A 279 -6.18 -12.41 9.82
N ALA A 280 -7.21 -11.84 9.22
CA ALA A 280 -8.56 -11.93 9.76
C ALA A 280 -9.56 -12.34 8.68
N SER A 281 -10.68 -12.90 9.09
CA SER A 281 -11.81 -13.22 8.22
C SER A 281 -13.10 -12.59 8.72
N ILE A 282 -14.04 -12.36 7.81
CA ILE A 282 -15.39 -11.88 8.09
C ILE A 282 -16.39 -12.88 7.50
N ASP A 283 -17.28 -13.38 8.33
CA ASP A 283 -18.47 -14.09 7.85
C ASP A 283 -19.46 -13.05 7.27
N PRO A 284 -19.77 -13.09 5.95
CA PRO A 284 -20.59 -12.06 5.33
C PRO A 284 -22.05 -12.05 5.79
N LYS A 285 -22.54 -13.13 6.42
CA LYS A 285 -23.91 -13.25 6.94
C LYS A 285 -24.03 -12.69 8.34
N THR A 286 -23.10 -13.06 9.22
CA THR A 286 -23.11 -12.66 10.64
C THR A 286 -22.34 -11.38 10.92
N LEU A 287 -21.45 -10.97 9.99
CA LEU A 287 -20.49 -9.87 10.10
C LEU A 287 -19.49 -10.05 11.25
N GLN A 288 -19.35 -11.26 11.76
CA GLN A 288 -18.37 -11.57 12.80
C GLN A 288 -16.96 -11.63 12.21
N ILE A 289 -16.03 -10.99 12.91
CA ILE A 289 -14.60 -11.00 12.57
C ILE A 289 -13.89 -12.06 13.42
N ARG A 290 -13.16 -12.94 12.74
CA ARG A 290 -12.25 -13.90 13.38
C ARG A 290 -10.81 -13.56 13.00
N GLU A 291 -9.94 -13.43 14.01
CA GLU A 291 -8.51 -13.16 13.82
C GLU A 291 -7.68 -14.44 13.93
N TYR A 292 -6.66 -14.56 13.08
CA TYR A 292 -5.68 -15.64 13.04
C TYR A 292 -4.30 -15.05 13.33
N PRO A 293 -3.74 -15.26 14.53
CA PRO A 293 -2.41 -14.78 14.87
C PRO A 293 -1.35 -15.50 14.04
N LEU A 294 -0.37 -14.74 13.56
CA LEU A 294 0.81 -15.27 12.88
C LEU A 294 1.88 -15.63 13.92
N PRO A 295 2.76 -16.62 13.60
CA PRO A 295 3.72 -17.15 14.58
C PRO A 295 4.72 -16.13 15.12
N ASP A 296 5.14 -15.20 14.26
CA ASP A 296 6.15 -14.20 14.61
C ASP A 296 5.52 -12.84 14.92
N PRO A 297 5.75 -12.23 16.10
CA PRO A 297 5.20 -10.93 16.47
C PRO A 297 5.70 -9.76 15.60
N ALA A 298 6.82 -9.92 14.89
CA ALA A 298 7.33 -8.93 13.96
C ALA A 298 6.68 -9.01 12.57
N ALA A 299 5.86 -10.04 12.30
CA ALA A 299 5.17 -10.18 11.02
C ALA A 299 4.26 -8.97 10.75
N ARG A 300 4.28 -8.51 9.49
CA ARG A 300 3.40 -7.43 9.00
C ARG A 300 2.87 -7.85 7.64
N PRO A 301 1.81 -8.68 7.62
CA PRO A 301 1.21 -9.15 6.37
C PRO A 301 0.63 -7.97 5.62
N ARG A 302 0.82 -7.93 4.28
CA ARG A 302 0.42 -6.75 3.50
C ARG A 302 -0.57 -7.04 2.39
N ARG A 303 -0.34 -8.08 1.59
CA ARG A 303 -1.28 -8.54 0.55
C ARG A 303 -1.64 -9.99 0.77
N LEU A 304 -2.72 -10.42 0.12
CA LEU A 304 -3.28 -11.75 0.19
C LEU A 304 -3.59 -12.30 -1.19
N ALA A 305 -3.58 -13.63 -1.31
CA ALA A 305 -4.18 -14.34 -2.42
C ALA A 305 -4.87 -15.60 -1.90
N ILE A 306 -5.96 -16.01 -2.53
CA ILE A 306 -6.61 -17.29 -2.25
C ILE A 306 -6.05 -18.33 -3.20
N GLY A 307 -5.46 -19.38 -2.63
CA GLY A 307 -4.95 -20.53 -3.35
C GLY A 307 -5.96 -21.68 -3.44
N GLN A 308 -5.49 -22.78 -3.99
CA GLN A 308 -6.28 -24.00 -4.09
C GLN A 308 -6.73 -24.48 -2.70
N GLY A 309 -7.99 -24.90 -2.57
CA GLY A 309 -8.57 -25.38 -1.31
C GLY A 309 -8.84 -24.28 -0.29
N ASP A 310 -9.03 -23.04 -0.74
CA ASP A 310 -9.28 -21.86 0.12
C ASP A 310 -8.11 -21.50 1.05
N ILE A 311 -6.92 -21.97 0.74
CA ILE A 311 -5.70 -21.58 1.46
C ILE A 311 -5.44 -20.09 1.25
N VAL A 312 -5.14 -19.39 2.33
CA VAL A 312 -4.80 -17.97 2.30
C VAL A 312 -3.30 -17.80 2.26
N TRP A 313 -2.79 -17.22 1.18
CA TRP A 313 -1.39 -16.83 1.04
C TRP A 313 -1.24 -15.37 1.42
N TYR A 314 -0.13 -15.00 2.06
CA TYR A 314 0.16 -13.62 2.42
C TYR A 314 1.63 -13.25 2.21
N SER A 315 1.87 -11.99 1.85
CA SER A 315 3.20 -11.41 1.79
C SER A 315 3.55 -10.76 3.12
N ASP A 316 4.59 -11.23 3.82
CA ASP A 316 5.12 -10.56 5.01
C ASP A 316 6.16 -9.51 4.59
N PHE A 317 5.68 -8.30 4.46
CA PHE A 317 6.47 -7.16 4.01
C PHE A 317 7.62 -6.81 4.96
N ALA A 318 7.46 -6.97 6.25
CA ALA A 318 8.45 -6.54 7.24
C ALA A 318 9.62 -7.52 7.36
N ARG A 319 9.35 -8.83 7.31
CA ARG A 319 10.36 -9.87 7.53
C ARG A 319 10.94 -10.46 6.24
N GLY A 320 10.31 -10.19 5.08
CA GLY A 320 10.72 -10.80 3.81
C GLY A 320 10.33 -12.28 3.72
N TYR A 321 9.06 -12.61 4.01
CA TYR A 321 8.53 -13.97 3.95
C TYR A 321 7.30 -14.06 3.05
N LEU A 322 7.13 -15.22 2.45
CA LEU A 322 5.87 -15.73 1.92
C LEU A 322 5.22 -16.59 3.00
N GLY A 323 3.94 -16.34 3.33
CA GLY A 323 3.21 -17.11 4.31
C GLY A 323 1.98 -17.79 3.73
N ARG A 324 1.61 -18.94 4.34
CA ARG A 324 0.44 -19.75 4.03
C ARG A 324 -0.34 -19.98 5.32
N LEU A 325 -1.61 -19.61 5.32
CA LEU A 325 -2.56 -19.89 6.40
C LEU A 325 -3.63 -20.86 5.89
N ASP A 326 -3.84 -21.95 6.59
CA ASP A 326 -5.03 -22.79 6.43
C ASP A 326 -6.12 -22.28 7.39
N PRO A 327 -7.18 -21.64 6.91
CA PRO A 327 -8.20 -21.06 7.79
C PRO A 327 -9.07 -22.11 8.50
N ALA A 328 -9.09 -23.35 8.02
CA ALA A 328 -9.86 -24.42 8.67
C ALA A 328 -9.18 -24.91 9.97
N THR A 329 -7.86 -25.01 9.93
CA THR A 329 -7.05 -25.50 11.08
C THR A 329 -6.36 -24.40 11.86
N GLY A 330 -6.14 -23.23 11.25
CA GLY A 330 -5.31 -22.15 11.77
C GLY A 330 -3.81 -22.39 11.59
N ALA A 331 -3.40 -23.46 10.90
CA ALA A 331 -2.00 -23.79 10.67
C ALA A 331 -1.33 -22.76 9.74
N VAL A 332 -0.12 -22.33 10.10
CA VAL A 332 0.68 -21.37 9.33
C VAL A 332 2.02 -22.02 8.93
N ASN A 333 2.39 -21.87 7.68
CA ASN A 333 3.72 -22.18 7.16
C ASN A 333 4.32 -20.92 6.53
N GLU A 334 5.63 -20.74 6.63
CA GLU A 334 6.32 -19.56 6.12
C GLU A 334 7.63 -19.96 5.43
N TRP A 335 7.97 -19.29 4.34
CA TRP A 335 9.21 -19.45 3.57
C TRP A 335 9.91 -18.12 3.43
N PRO A 336 11.23 -18.05 3.67
CA PRO A 336 11.98 -16.81 3.41
C PRO A 336 11.93 -16.49 1.92
N SER A 337 11.71 -15.23 1.60
CA SER A 337 11.72 -14.72 0.23
C SER A 337 13.14 -14.77 -0.35
N PRO A 338 13.31 -15.10 -1.64
CA PRO A 338 14.61 -15.32 -2.27
C PRO A 338 15.65 -14.24 -2.06
N SER A 339 15.26 -12.96 -2.15
CA SER A 339 16.19 -11.84 -1.97
C SER A 339 16.41 -11.44 -0.50
N GLY A 340 15.93 -12.28 0.45
CA GLY A 340 16.23 -12.17 1.87
C GLY A 340 15.29 -11.27 2.67
N PRO A 341 15.61 -11.05 3.96
CA PRO A 341 14.66 -10.48 4.94
C PRO A 341 14.28 -9.02 4.70
N LYS A 342 15.02 -8.29 3.86
CA LYS A 342 14.73 -6.89 3.49
C LYS A 342 14.11 -6.76 2.11
N SER A 343 13.73 -7.86 1.46
CA SER A 343 13.21 -7.87 0.08
C SER A 343 11.82 -7.23 -0.07
N GLN A 344 11.08 -7.09 1.03
CA GLN A 344 9.73 -6.51 1.07
C GLN A 344 8.76 -7.16 0.06
N PRO A 345 8.36 -8.43 0.26
CA PRO A 345 7.28 -9.06 -0.50
C PRO A 345 6.02 -8.21 -0.45
N TYR A 346 5.39 -7.93 -1.63
CA TYR A 346 4.28 -6.98 -1.64
C TYR A 346 3.13 -7.43 -2.54
N GLY A 347 3.01 -6.88 -3.77
CA GLY A 347 1.95 -7.26 -4.69
C GLY A 347 1.90 -8.77 -4.87
N MET A 348 0.70 -9.38 -4.81
CA MET A 348 0.55 -10.84 -4.76
C MET A 348 -0.72 -11.29 -5.47
N VAL A 349 -0.62 -12.42 -6.19
CA VAL A 349 -1.75 -13.16 -6.77
C VAL A 349 -1.50 -14.66 -6.73
N PHE A 350 -2.58 -15.45 -6.86
CA PHE A 350 -2.50 -16.90 -7.10
C PHE A 350 -3.10 -17.21 -8.46
N THR A 351 -2.32 -17.82 -9.34
CA THR A 351 -2.79 -18.20 -10.67
C THR A 351 -2.00 -19.40 -11.20
N LYS A 352 -2.64 -20.20 -12.06
CA LYS A 352 -2.02 -21.40 -12.67
C LYS A 352 -1.32 -22.30 -11.64
N GLY A 353 -1.95 -22.47 -10.46
CA GLY A 353 -1.45 -23.36 -9.40
C GLY A 353 -0.24 -22.81 -8.62
N ALA A 354 0.18 -21.58 -8.83
CA ALA A 354 1.33 -20.98 -8.18
C ALA A 354 0.99 -19.62 -7.52
N VAL A 355 1.75 -19.29 -6.49
CA VAL A 355 1.76 -17.94 -5.90
C VAL A 355 2.74 -17.07 -6.68
N TRP A 356 2.30 -15.90 -7.10
CA TRP A 356 3.13 -14.89 -7.74
C TRP A 356 3.15 -13.64 -6.86
N TYR A 357 4.32 -13.07 -6.62
CA TYR A 357 4.44 -11.84 -5.84
C TYR A 357 5.68 -11.05 -6.26
N SER A 358 5.75 -9.79 -5.82
CA SER A 358 6.89 -8.92 -6.06
C SER A 358 7.79 -8.83 -4.83
N GLU A 359 9.11 -8.78 -5.02
CA GLU A 359 10.06 -8.29 -4.02
C GLU A 359 10.36 -6.82 -4.31
N SER A 360 9.64 -5.94 -3.61
CA SER A 360 9.59 -4.50 -3.93
C SER A 360 10.76 -3.69 -3.39
N ALA A 361 11.65 -4.29 -2.61
CA ALA A 361 12.89 -3.64 -2.17
C ALA A 361 14.15 -4.28 -2.77
N ALA A 362 14.05 -5.45 -3.40
CA ALA A 362 15.18 -6.04 -4.12
C ALA A 362 15.60 -5.14 -5.31
N LYS A 363 16.86 -5.18 -5.69
CA LYS A 363 17.38 -4.39 -6.81
C LYS A 363 18.04 -5.26 -7.88
N PRO A 364 17.51 -5.25 -9.12
CA PRO A 364 16.19 -4.74 -9.50
C PRO A 364 15.05 -5.41 -8.72
N ASN A 365 13.84 -4.81 -8.69
CA ASN A 365 12.69 -5.56 -8.15
C ASN A 365 12.48 -6.84 -8.96
N THR A 366 11.99 -7.87 -8.30
CA THR A 366 11.71 -9.17 -8.94
C THR A 366 10.23 -9.51 -8.92
N ILE A 367 9.82 -10.27 -9.89
CA ILE A 367 8.63 -11.12 -9.83
C ILE A 367 9.08 -12.49 -9.38
N VAL A 368 8.44 -13.00 -8.34
CA VAL A 368 8.68 -14.31 -7.74
C VAL A 368 7.51 -15.22 -8.04
N ARG A 369 7.78 -16.43 -8.49
CA ARG A 369 6.82 -17.55 -8.55
C ARG A 369 7.20 -18.57 -7.49
N PHE A 370 6.25 -18.95 -6.66
CA PHE A 370 6.37 -20.07 -5.73
C PHE A 370 5.41 -21.18 -6.13
N ASP A 371 5.92 -22.38 -6.27
CA ASP A 371 5.14 -23.57 -6.54
C ASP A 371 4.82 -24.29 -5.23
N PRO A 372 3.57 -24.30 -4.78
CA PRO A 372 3.21 -24.92 -3.51
C PRO A 372 3.41 -26.45 -3.47
N SER A 373 3.44 -27.12 -4.62
CA SER A 373 3.59 -28.58 -4.68
C SER A 373 5.02 -29.04 -4.48
N SER A 374 5.97 -28.26 -4.96
CA SER A 374 7.42 -28.56 -4.86
C SER A 374 8.15 -27.68 -3.85
N GLU A 375 7.49 -26.66 -3.33
CA GLU A 375 8.04 -25.61 -2.46
C GLU A 375 9.25 -24.90 -3.07
N LYS A 376 9.30 -24.78 -4.40
CA LYS A 376 10.39 -24.14 -5.13
C LYS A 376 10.03 -22.75 -5.61
N PHE A 377 11.04 -21.89 -5.58
CA PHE A 377 10.98 -20.53 -6.11
C PHE A 377 11.59 -20.44 -7.50
N GLN A 378 11.04 -19.55 -8.31
CA GLN A 378 11.65 -18.96 -9.51
C GLN A 378 11.52 -17.45 -9.45
N THR A 379 12.49 -16.74 -10.00
CA THR A 379 12.50 -15.28 -9.94
C THR A 379 12.98 -14.65 -11.24
N TRP A 380 12.39 -13.50 -11.59
CA TRP A 380 12.77 -12.73 -12.77
C TRP A 380 12.91 -11.27 -12.40
N ALA A 381 13.97 -10.65 -12.88
CA ALA A 381 14.14 -9.20 -12.76
C ALA A 381 13.07 -8.47 -13.59
N ILE A 382 12.46 -7.44 -13.03
CA ILE A 382 11.57 -6.54 -13.77
C ILE A 382 12.45 -5.64 -14.64
N PRO A 383 12.29 -5.62 -15.99
CA PRO A 383 13.21 -4.94 -16.89
C PRO A 383 13.37 -3.44 -16.62
N GLY A 384 12.27 -2.76 -16.27
CA GLY A 384 12.29 -1.34 -15.88
C GLY A 384 12.70 -1.07 -14.44
N GLY A 385 13.18 -2.09 -13.71
CA GLY A 385 13.56 -1.98 -12.31
C GLY A 385 12.41 -2.14 -11.32
N GLY A 386 11.15 -2.01 -11.75
CA GLY A 386 9.93 -2.18 -10.93
C GLY A 386 9.66 -1.04 -9.96
N ASP A 387 10.59 -0.74 -9.12
CA ASP A 387 10.60 0.28 -8.06
C ASP A 387 9.24 0.48 -7.36
N ILE A 388 8.93 -0.49 -6.51
CA ILE A 388 7.71 -0.70 -5.75
C ILE A 388 6.50 -1.17 -6.59
N VAL A 389 6.37 -2.49 -6.74
CA VAL A 389 5.15 -3.14 -7.23
C VAL A 389 4.17 -3.32 -6.06
N ARG A 390 3.14 -2.46 -6.01
CA ARG A 390 2.26 -2.35 -4.83
C ARG A 390 1.13 -3.34 -4.82
N ASN A 391 0.62 -3.69 -5.97
CA ASN A 391 -0.42 -4.69 -6.15
C ASN A 391 -0.27 -5.40 -7.49
N MET A 392 -0.93 -6.54 -7.59
CA MET A 392 -1.02 -7.36 -8.79
C MET A 392 -2.47 -7.78 -8.99
N ASP A 393 -2.82 -8.11 -10.22
CA ASP A 393 -4.07 -8.75 -10.59
C ASP A 393 -3.79 -9.82 -11.66
N VAL A 394 -4.81 -10.54 -12.11
CA VAL A 394 -4.65 -11.67 -13.04
C VAL A 394 -5.57 -11.48 -14.24
N THR A 395 -5.03 -11.61 -15.45
CA THR A 395 -5.82 -11.60 -16.69
C THR A 395 -6.78 -12.80 -16.74
N PRO A 396 -7.84 -12.75 -17.56
CA PRO A 396 -8.67 -13.94 -17.81
C PRO A 396 -7.88 -15.16 -18.31
N GLY A 397 -6.74 -14.94 -18.94
CA GLY A 397 -5.80 -15.99 -19.37
C GLY A 397 -4.88 -16.54 -18.28
N GLY A 398 -4.91 -15.91 -17.10
CA GLY A 398 -4.10 -16.32 -15.95
C GLY A 398 -2.71 -15.68 -15.88
N GLU A 399 -2.44 -14.64 -16.65
CA GLU A 399 -1.18 -13.90 -16.62
C GLU A 399 -1.21 -12.81 -15.53
N PRO A 400 -0.16 -12.71 -14.68
CA PRO A 400 -0.08 -11.64 -13.71
C PRO A 400 0.09 -10.25 -14.36
N VAL A 401 -0.65 -9.25 -13.86
CA VAL A 401 -0.43 -7.84 -14.19
C VAL A 401 0.03 -7.08 -12.95
N MET A 402 0.80 -6.01 -13.14
CA MET A 402 1.39 -5.25 -12.06
C MET A 402 1.41 -3.74 -12.34
N ALA A 403 1.45 -2.95 -11.27
CA ALA A 403 1.66 -1.51 -11.34
C ALA A 403 3.01 -1.14 -10.68
N ASN A 404 3.91 -0.58 -11.47
CA ASN A 404 5.28 -0.20 -11.10
C ASN A 404 5.31 1.29 -10.73
N SER A 405 5.08 1.59 -9.44
CA SER A 405 4.69 2.93 -8.99
C SER A 405 5.70 4.04 -9.27
N LEU A 406 6.98 3.86 -8.93
CA LEU A 406 7.96 4.95 -9.03
C LEU A 406 8.60 5.05 -10.42
N VAL A 407 8.54 3.98 -11.21
CA VAL A 407 8.97 4.04 -12.63
C VAL A 407 7.81 4.39 -13.56
N ASN A 408 6.62 4.64 -13.00
CA ASN A 408 5.43 5.14 -13.72
C ASN A 408 5.00 4.24 -14.88
N LYS A 409 4.95 2.92 -14.64
CA LYS A 409 4.63 1.89 -15.63
C LYS A 409 3.57 0.91 -15.15
N VAL A 410 2.93 0.25 -16.11
CA VAL A 410 2.11 -0.95 -15.91
C VAL A 410 2.79 -2.10 -16.61
N GLY A 411 2.73 -3.30 -16.01
CA GLY A 411 3.41 -4.48 -16.55
C GLY A 411 2.49 -5.69 -16.67
N LEU A 412 2.83 -6.57 -17.60
CA LEU A 412 2.22 -7.88 -17.84
C LEU A 412 3.30 -8.96 -17.85
N VAL A 413 3.09 -10.03 -17.09
CA VAL A 413 3.96 -11.21 -17.06
C VAL A 413 3.36 -12.29 -17.94
N GLU A 414 3.82 -12.38 -19.18
CA GLU A 414 3.42 -13.45 -20.10
C GLU A 414 4.13 -14.75 -19.72
N VAL A 415 3.38 -15.74 -19.30
CA VAL A 415 3.92 -17.07 -18.97
C VAL A 415 4.03 -17.89 -20.24
N LYS A 416 5.27 -18.14 -20.70
CA LYS A 416 5.60 -18.93 -21.87
C LYS A 416 5.90 -20.37 -21.45
N GLY A 417 5.05 -21.32 -21.86
CA GLY A 417 5.34 -22.74 -21.68
C GLY A 417 5.38 -23.21 -20.23
N GLY A 418 4.27 -23.68 -19.76
CA GLY A 418 4.13 -24.64 -18.67
C GLY A 418 3.25 -25.76 -19.20
N LYS A 419 3.81 -26.93 -19.34
CA LYS A 419 3.06 -28.16 -19.65
C LYS A 419 2.17 -28.51 -18.48
#